data_7dd8ac1ed4f0268a1edb2078c4be0641
#
_entry.id   7dd8ac1ed4f0268a1edb2078c4be0641
#
_cell.length_a   1.000
_cell.length_b   1.000
_cell.length_c   1.000
_cell.angle_alpha   90.00
_cell.angle_beta   90.00
_cell.angle_gamma   90.00
#
_symmetry.space_group_name_H-M   'P 1'
#
loop_
_entity.id
_entity.type
_entity.pdbx_description
1 polymer ?
#
loop_
_entity_poly.entity_id
_entity_poly.type
_entity_poly.pdbx_seq_one_letter_code
_entity_poly.pdbx_strand_id
1 'polypeptide(L)'
;LMAQQMTAQRPPKVVLLTGGASRMTFFQQLCRETFPDSVLHVSATPEFDIARGLAYAGHVDEMVRRLKADAAAYVESDAVEQKVQSAMPALTEQLSAAMARQLTDSVLVPEYRKWRQGETATLGDMEDACQKRAESLLMSPEWSAALSEVVSPWLDNILMDVQRDLNRLCEQYGVD
;
A
#
# COMPACT_ATOMS: atom_id res chain seq x y z
N LEU A 1 -23.20 36.95 -15.15
CA LEU A 1 -24.03 35.79 -14.72
C LEU A 1 -23.23 34.76 -13.91
N MET A 2 -22.05 34.30 -14.32
CA MET A 2 -21.21 33.37 -13.51
C MET A 2 -20.69 33.98 -12.19
N ALA A 3 -20.22 35.22 -12.22
CA ALA A 3 -19.73 35.92 -11.03
C ALA A 3 -20.81 36.08 -9.94
N GLN A 4 -22.06 36.35 -10.33
CA GLN A 4 -23.18 36.51 -9.41
C GLN A 4 -23.61 35.19 -8.73
N GLN A 5 -23.45 34.05 -9.40
CA GLN A 5 -23.76 32.74 -8.83
C GLN A 5 -22.67 32.24 -7.86
N MET A 6 -21.42 32.57 -8.11
CA MET A 6 -20.28 32.21 -7.24
C MET A 6 -20.26 33.01 -5.93
N THR A 7 -20.68 34.31 -5.97
CA THR A 7 -20.70 35.19 -4.80
C THR A 7 -21.79 34.82 -3.78
N ALA A 8 -22.88 34.17 -4.22
CA ALA A 8 -24.00 33.85 -3.34
C ALA A 8 -23.76 32.63 -2.44
N GLN A 9 -22.85 31.73 -2.79
CA GLN A 9 -22.66 30.48 -2.04
C GLN A 9 -21.32 30.39 -1.27
N ARG A 10 -20.20 30.90 -1.82
CA ARG A 10 -18.90 31.02 -1.14
C ARG A 10 -18.04 32.04 -1.90
N PRO A 11 -17.73 33.20 -1.32
CA PRO A 11 -16.84 34.16 -1.95
C PRO A 11 -15.44 33.54 -2.09
N PRO A 12 -14.74 33.72 -3.22
CA PRO A 12 -13.38 33.22 -3.42
C PRO A 12 -12.44 33.92 -2.41
N LYS A 13 -11.51 33.17 -1.83
CA LYS A 13 -10.45 33.74 -0.98
C LYS A 13 -9.36 34.44 -1.79
N VAL A 14 -9.13 33.94 -3.00
CA VAL A 14 -8.11 34.46 -3.92
C VAL A 14 -8.72 34.59 -5.31
N VAL A 15 -8.47 35.71 -5.97
CA VAL A 15 -8.78 35.94 -7.38
C VAL A 15 -7.46 36.08 -8.13
N LEU A 16 -7.19 35.17 -9.05
CA LEU A 16 -6.01 35.20 -9.90
C LEU A 16 -6.35 35.82 -11.26
N LEU A 17 -5.69 36.89 -11.65
CA LEU A 17 -5.82 37.51 -12.96
C LEU A 17 -4.67 37.08 -13.87
N THR A 18 -5.03 36.49 -15.01
CA THR A 18 -4.10 36.03 -16.07
C THR A 18 -4.47 36.59 -17.41
N GLY A 19 -3.52 36.53 -18.36
CA GLY A 19 -3.69 37.08 -19.67
C GLY A 19 -3.41 38.60 -19.76
N GLY A 20 -3.11 39.11 -20.94
CA GLY A 20 -2.68 40.50 -21.15
C GLY A 20 -3.66 41.57 -20.67
N ALA A 21 -4.97 41.27 -20.72
CA ALA A 21 -6.00 42.18 -20.24
C ALA A 21 -5.94 42.42 -18.72
N SER A 22 -5.36 41.52 -17.95
CA SER A 22 -5.20 41.67 -16.51
C SER A 22 -4.30 42.83 -16.08
N ARG A 23 -3.49 43.37 -16.97
CA ARG A 23 -2.70 44.58 -16.75
C ARG A 23 -3.52 45.87 -16.74
N MET A 24 -4.75 45.85 -17.28
CA MET A 24 -5.61 47.02 -17.34
C MET A 24 -6.14 47.33 -15.92
N THR A 25 -5.88 48.56 -15.48
CA THR A 25 -6.22 49.02 -14.13
C THR A 25 -7.72 48.99 -13.86
N PHE A 26 -8.55 49.31 -14.86
CA PHE A 26 -9.99 49.24 -14.70
C PHE A 26 -10.49 47.82 -14.41
N PHE A 27 -9.84 46.80 -15.02
CA PHE A 27 -10.23 45.41 -14.80
C PHE A 27 -9.85 44.94 -13.40
N GLN A 28 -8.69 45.36 -12.91
CA GLN A 28 -8.26 45.09 -11.55
C GLN A 28 -9.16 45.77 -10.52
N GLN A 29 -9.58 47.00 -10.83
CA GLN A 29 -10.53 47.75 -9.97
C GLN A 29 -11.88 47.08 -9.95
N LEU A 30 -12.45 46.67 -11.06
CA LEU A 30 -13.71 45.94 -11.16
C LEU A 30 -13.66 44.64 -10.34
N CYS A 31 -12.53 43.91 -10.38
CA CYS A 31 -12.37 42.71 -9.60
C CYS A 31 -12.35 42.98 -8.09
N ARG A 32 -11.68 44.07 -7.62
CA ARG A 32 -11.70 44.46 -6.21
C ARG A 32 -13.08 44.91 -5.74
N GLU A 33 -13.85 45.58 -6.56
CA GLU A 33 -15.22 45.99 -6.27
C GLU A 33 -16.17 44.78 -6.22
N THR A 34 -15.96 43.80 -7.10
CA THR A 34 -16.79 42.59 -7.17
C THR A 34 -16.47 41.57 -6.04
N PHE A 35 -15.19 41.53 -5.62
CA PHE A 35 -14.69 40.57 -4.61
C PHE A 35 -13.89 41.31 -3.53
N PRO A 36 -14.53 42.14 -2.69
CA PRO A 36 -13.83 43.03 -1.76
C PRO A 36 -13.00 42.30 -0.70
N ASP A 37 -13.46 41.09 -0.30
CA ASP A 37 -12.80 40.28 0.74
C ASP A 37 -11.77 39.30 0.17
N SER A 38 -11.52 39.34 -1.15
CA SER A 38 -10.60 38.42 -1.83
C SER A 38 -9.22 39.04 -2.03
N VAL A 39 -8.18 38.23 -1.89
CA VAL A 39 -6.82 38.65 -2.28
C VAL A 39 -6.73 38.62 -3.81
N LEU A 40 -6.51 39.79 -4.42
CA LEU A 40 -6.29 39.89 -5.87
C LEU A 40 -4.81 39.66 -6.17
N HIS A 41 -4.51 38.62 -6.94
CA HIS A 41 -3.17 38.31 -7.41
C HIS A 41 -3.07 38.55 -8.92
N VAL A 42 -2.12 39.38 -9.31
CA VAL A 42 -1.78 39.65 -10.73
C VAL A 42 -0.33 39.22 -10.93
N SER A 43 -0.12 38.30 -11.86
CA SER A 43 1.23 37.85 -12.21
C SER A 43 2.11 38.98 -12.76
N ALA A 44 3.42 38.84 -12.59
CA ALA A 44 4.39 39.79 -13.23
C ALA A 44 4.35 39.72 -14.76
N THR A 45 4.01 38.55 -15.31
CA THR A 45 3.96 38.28 -16.76
C THR A 45 2.66 37.57 -17.14
N PRO A 46 1.49 38.21 -16.93
CA PRO A 46 0.20 37.53 -17.02
C PRO A 46 -0.13 37.01 -18.42
N GLU A 47 0.45 37.61 -19.48
CA GLU A 47 0.34 37.17 -20.86
C GLU A 47 0.94 35.78 -21.14
N PHE A 48 1.90 35.36 -20.31
CA PHE A 48 2.56 34.06 -20.46
C PHE A 48 2.07 33.01 -19.47
N ASP A 49 1.25 33.35 -18.49
CA ASP A 49 0.85 32.44 -17.40
C ASP A 49 0.14 31.21 -17.93
N ILE A 50 -0.72 31.36 -18.94
CA ILE A 50 -1.43 30.22 -19.55
C ILE A 50 -0.44 29.26 -20.23
N ALA A 51 0.48 29.82 -21.01
CA ALA A 51 1.50 29.04 -21.74
C ALA A 51 2.43 28.30 -20.75
N ARG A 52 2.84 29.00 -19.68
CA ARG A 52 3.66 28.40 -18.61
C ARG A 52 2.90 27.31 -17.87
N GLY A 53 1.62 27.54 -17.53
CA GLY A 53 0.76 26.56 -16.89
C GLY A 53 0.57 25.32 -17.75
N LEU A 54 0.35 25.49 -19.06
CA LEU A 54 0.24 24.36 -19.99
C LEU A 54 1.57 23.58 -20.14
N ALA A 55 2.68 24.28 -20.21
CA ALA A 55 4.00 23.65 -20.28
C ALA A 55 4.30 22.87 -19.00
N TYR A 56 3.97 23.43 -17.83
CA TYR A 56 4.12 22.72 -16.55
C TYR A 56 3.19 21.50 -16.45
N ALA A 57 1.92 21.66 -16.83
CA ALA A 57 0.98 20.55 -16.84
C ALA A 57 1.46 19.40 -17.76
N GLY A 58 1.91 19.73 -18.98
CA GLY A 58 2.47 18.74 -19.89
C GLY A 58 3.73 18.06 -19.35
N HIS A 59 4.59 18.80 -18.64
CA HIS A 59 5.74 18.21 -17.95
C HIS A 59 5.32 17.23 -16.84
N VAL A 60 4.36 17.61 -16.01
CA VAL A 60 3.82 16.75 -14.93
C VAL A 60 3.15 15.51 -15.52
N ASP A 61 2.35 15.66 -16.56
CA ASP A 61 1.69 14.53 -17.23
C ASP A 61 2.70 13.53 -17.79
N GLU A 62 3.79 14.02 -18.39
CA GLU A 62 4.86 13.16 -18.90
C GLU A 62 5.60 12.45 -17.76
N MET A 63 5.87 13.12 -16.64
CA MET A 63 6.48 12.51 -15.45
C MET A 63 5.59 11.42 -14.88
N VAL A 64 4.29 11.68 -14.72
CA VAL A 64 3.32 10.69 -14.23
C VAL A 64 3.23 9.50 -15.18
N ARG A 65 3.25 9.73 -16.48
CA ARG A 65 3.22 8.67 -17.49
C ARG A 65 4.46 7.78 -17.39
N ARG A 66 5.64 8.35 -17.21
CA ARG A 66 6.90 7.60 -17.03
C ARG A 66 6.90 6.81 -15.71
N LEU A 67 6.53 7.45 -14.61
CA LEU A 67 6.42 6.77 -13.32
C LEU A 67 5.50 5.55 -13.40
N LYS A 68 4.33 5.69 -14.02
CA LYS A 68 3.39 4.56 -14.21
C LYS A 68 4.00 3.44 -15.05
N ALA A 69 4.73 3.78 -16.11
CA ALA A 69 5.39 2.80 -16.95
C ALA A 69 6.49 2.05 -16.21
N ASP A 70 7.33 2.77 -15.44
CA ASP A 70 8.42 2.17 -14.67
C ASP A 70 7.90 1.33 -13.50
N ALA A 71 6.83 1.77 -12.83
CA ALA A 71 6.17 0.99 -11.79
C ALA A 71 5.55 -0.30 -12.35
N ALA A 72 4.91 -0.23 -13.52
CA ALA A 72 4.38 -1.43 -14.20
C ALA A 72 5.52 -2.39 -14.61
N ALA A 73 6.59 -1.85 -15.21
CA ALA A 73 7.76 -2.64 -15.57
C ALA A 73 8.43 -3.30 -14.36
N TYR A 74 8.48 -2.61 -13.20
CA TYR A 74 8.98 -3.19 -11.97
C TYR A 74 8.12 -4.38 -11.50
N VAL A 75 6.80 -4.24 -11.52
CA VAL A 75 5.86 -5.30 -11.10
C VAL A 75 5.90 -6.50 -12.06
N GLU A 76 6.06 -6.25 -13.36
CA GLU A 76 6.17 -7.28 -14.40
C GLU A 76 7.56 -7.93 -14.47
N SER A 77 8.56 -7.33 -13.81
CA SER A 77 9.92 -7.87 -13.77
C SER A 77 10.05 -9.04 -12.80
N ASP A 78 11.12 -9.82 -12.93
CA ASP A 78 11.47 -10.90 -12.00
C ASP A 78 11.88 -10.40 -10.60
N ALA A 79 11.92 -9.08 -10.36
CA ALA A 79 12.42 -8.51 -9.11
C ALA A 79 11.57 -8.91 -7.89
N VAL A 80 10.24 -8.93 -8.05
CA VAL A 80 9.32 -9.37 -6.99
C VAL A 80 9.46 -10.86 -6.76
N GLU A 81 9.50 -11.65 -7.84
CA GLU A 81 9.69 -13.10 -7.77
C GLU A 81 11.01 -13.46 -7.08
N GLN A 82 12.12 -12.80 -7.42
CA GLN A 82 13.42 -13.01 -6.79
C GLN A 82 13.38 -12.71 -5.27
N LYS A 83 12.66 -11.68 -4.84
CA LYS A 83 12.46 -11.38 -3.41
C LYS A 83 11.72 -12.53 -2.70
N VAL A 84 10.64 -13.00 -3.29
CA VAL A 84 9.88 -14.15 -2.78
C VAL A 84 10.78 -15.39 -2.71
N GLN A 85 11.47 -15.74 -3.79
CA GLN A 85 12.35 -16.92 -3.85
C GLN A 85 13.49 -16.85 -2.83
N SER A 86 14.09 -15.68 -2.64
CA SER A 86 15.18 -15.50 -1.67
C SER A 86 14.70 -15.62 -0.22
N ALA A 87 13.44 -15.29 0.07
CA ALA A 87 12.84 -15.38 1.39
C ALA A 87 12.19 -16.75 1.69
N MET A 88 11.96 -17.59 0.67
CA MET A 88 11.33 -18.92 0.82
C MET A 88 12.04 -19.89 1.75
N PRO A 89 13.40 -19.99 1.77
CA PRO A 89 14.09 -20.90 2.69
C PRO A 89 13.80 -20.60 4.16
N ALA A 90 13.79 -19.32 4.54
CA ALA A 90 13.48 -18.91 5.91
C ALA A 90 12.01 -19.23 6.28
N LEU A 91 11.06 -19.00 5.36
CA LEU A 91 9.67 -19.40 5.56
C LEU A 91 9.53 -20.91 5.76
N THR A 92 10.20 -21.71 4.92
CA THR A 92 10.14 -23.18 4.98
C THR A 92 10.67 -23.67 6.32
N GLU A 93 11.79 -23.14 6.80
CA GLU A 93 12.37 -23.48 8.10
C GLU A 93 11.41 -23.14 9.26
N GLN A 94 10.88 -21.92 9.28
CA GLN A 94 9.97 -21.45 10.31
C GLN A 94 8.65 -22.23 10.32
N LEU A 95 8.07 -22.51 9.15
CA LEU A 95 6.86 -23.31 9.02
C LEU A 95 7.10 -24.73 9.49
N SER A 96 8.19 -25.37 9.06
CA SER A 96 8.53 -26.73 9.47
C SER A 96 8.69 -26.82 11.00
N ALA A 97 9.36 -25.84 11.61
CA ALA A 97 9.52 -25.79 13.06
C ALA A 97 8.19 -25.57 13.80
N ALA A 98 7.34 -24.67 13.29
CA ALA A 98 6.02 -24.42 13.88
C ALA A 98 5.12 -25.65 13.79
N MET A 99 5.07 -26.28 12.61
CA MET A 99 4.30 -27.52 12.37
C MET A 99 4.78 -28.68 13.25
N ALA A 100 6.10 -28.90 13.32
CA ALA A 100 6.67 -29.94 14.16
C ALA A 100 6.34 -29.72 15.65
N ARG A 101 6.45 -28.49 16.13
CA ARG A 101 6.09 -28.13 17.51
C ARG A 101 4.61 -28.40 17.76
N GLN A 102 3.73 -27.92 16.89
CA GLN A 102 2.29 -28.07 17.03
C GLN A 102 1.87 -29.55 17.04
N LEU A 103 2.42 -30.38 16.15
CA LEU A 103 2.18 -31.81 16.11
C LEU A 103 2.73 -32.51 17.37
N THR A 104 3.92 -32.14 17.81
CA THR A 104 4.51 -32.70 19.03
C THR A 104 3.66 -32.40 20.26
N ASP A 105 3.31 -31.14 20.47
CA ASP A 105 2.66 -30.66 21.67
C ASP A 105 1.18 -31.06 21.72
N SER A 106 0.50 -31.01 20.56
CA SER A 106 -0.96 -31.26 20.50
C SER A 106 -1.34 -32.67 20.14
N VAL A 107 -0.45 -33.47 19.58
CA VAL A 107 -0.75 -34.87 19.16
C VAL A 107 0.14 -35.84 19.89
N LEU A 108 1.44 -35.81 19.68
CA LEU A 108 2.35 -36.86 20.13
C LEU A 108 2.44 -36.93 21.65
N VAL A 109 2.71 -35.81 22.31
CA VAL A 109 2.92 -35.77 23.77
C VAL A 109 1.67 -36.22 24.55
N PRO A 110 0.44 -35.78 24.23
CA PRO A 110 -0.77 -36.23 24.92
C PRO A 110 -1.01 -37.73 24.74
N GLU A 111 -0.91 -38.26 23.53
CA GLU A 111 -1.17 -39.68 23.27
C GLU A 111 -0.07 -40.58 23.86
N TYR A 112 1.19 -40.16 23.83
CA TYR A 112 2.28 -40.85 24.52
C TYR A 112 2.10 -40.90 26.03
N ARG A 113 1.57 -39.85 26.66
CA ARG A 113 1.27 -39.82 28.09
C ARG A 113 0.18 -40.82 28.45
N LYS A 114 -0.92 -40.88 27.66
CA LYS A 114 -2.00 -41.86 27.84
C LYS A 114 -1.48 -43.31 27.77
N TRP A 115 -0.66 -43.60 26.76
CA TRP A 115 -0.03 -44.92 26.62
C TRP A 115 0.84 -45.25 27.82
N ARG A 116 1.69 -44.33 28.28
CA ARG A 116 2.51 -44.53 29.49
C ARG A 116 1.68 -44.73 30.77
N GLN A 117 0.51 -44.19 30.87
CA GLN A 117 -0.41 -44.33 31.99
C GLN A 117 -1.26 -45.62 31.91
N GLY A 118 -1.11 -46.40 30.84
CA GLY A 118 -1.86 -47.62 30.61
C GLY A 118 -3.30 -47.43 30.13
N GLU A 119 -3.65 -46.21 29.73
CA GLU A 119 -4.96 -45.88 29.15
C GLU A 119 -5.10 -46.40 27.70
N THR A 120 -4.00 -46.57 27.00
CA THR A 120 -3.91 -47.18 25.67
C THR A 120 -3.13 -48.46 25.76
N ALA A 121 -3.71 -49.58 25.27
CA ALA A 121 -3.19 -50.91 25.54
C ALA A 121 -1.93 -51.26 24.75
N THR A 122 -1.86 -50.85 23.48
CA THR A 122 -0.75 -51.18 22.58
C THR A 122 -0.13 -49.94 21.94
N LEU A 123 1.09 -50.11 21.42
CA LEU A 123 1.75 -49.08 20.64
C LEU A 123 0.97 -48.76 19.35
N GLY A 124 0.39 -49.77 18.69
CA GLY A 124 -0.45 -49.60 17.50
C GLY A 124 -1.69 -48.74 17.77
N ASP A 125 -2.38 -48.99 18.93
CA ASP A 125 -3.51 -48.13 19.31
C ASP A 125 -3.11 -46.68 19.56
N MET A 126 -1.89 -46.43 20.07
CA MET A 126 -1.36 -45.08 20.24
C MET A 126 -1.06 -44.43 18.87
N GLU A 127 -0.48 -45.18 17.93
CA GLU A 127 -0.22 -44.68 16.58
C GLU A 127 -1.53 -44.30 15.86
N ASP A 128 -2.55 -45.14 15.93
CA ASP A 128 -3.89 -44.87 15.38
C ASP A 128 -4.53 -43.62 16.02
N ALA A 129 -4.39 -43.46 17.33
CA ALA A 129 -4.87 -42.29 18.05
C ALA A 129 -4.14 -41.02 17.63
N CYS A 130 -2.80 -41.08 17.46
CA CYS A 130 -2.01 -40.01 16.96
C CYS A 130 -2.44 -39.58 15.53
N GLN A 131 -2.65 -40.55 14.63
CA GLN A 131 -3.10 -40.27 13.28
C GLN A 131 -4.45 -39.54 13.25
N LYS A 132 -5.45 -40.07 13.94
CA LYS A 132 -6.79 -39.45 14.02
C LYS A 132 -6.73 -38.05 14.61
N ARG A 133 -5.90 -37.85 15.64
CA ARG A 133 -5.74 -36.54 16.26
C ARG A 133 -5.02 -35.57 15.38
N ALA A 134 -4.01 -36.02 14.60
CA ALA A 134 -3.34 -35.22 13.62
C ALA A 134 -4.30 -34.76 12.49
N GLU A 135 -5.11 -35.69 11.97
CA GLU A 135 -6.12 -35.34 10.95
C GLU A 135 -7.12 -34.29 11.46
N SER A 136 -7.56 -34.42 12.72
CA SER A 136 -8.44 -33.44 13.37
C SER A 136 -7.75 -32.08 13.54
N LEU A 137 -6.48 -32.10 13.97
CA LEU A 137 -5.68 -30.87 14.15
C LEU A 137 -5.50 -30.10 12.84
N LEU A 138 -5.20 -30.79 11.74
CA LEU A 138 -5.01 -30.17 10.42
C LEU A 138 -6.24 -29.38 9.93
N MET A 139 -7.44 -29.78 10.40
CA MET A 139 -8.70 -29.09 10.07
C MET A 139 -9.12 -28.05 11.13
N SER A 140 -8.30 -27.85 12.15
CA SER A 140 -8.65 -26.99 13.28
C SER A 140 -8.30 -25.52 13.04
N PRO A 141 -9.03 -24.58 13.67
CA PRO A 141 -8.67 -23.16 13.63
C PRO A 141 -7.30 -22.88 14.25
N GLU A 142 -6.89 -23.66 15.26
CA GLU A 142 -5.61 -23.53 15.95
C GLU A 142 -4.43 -23.80 15.00
N TRP A 143 -4.57 -24.80 14.12
CA TRP A 143 -3.59 -25.07 13.08
C TRP A 143 -3.45 -23.90 12.10
N SER A 144 -4.58 -23.38 11.62
CA SER A 144 -4.58 -22.23 10.72
C SER A 144 -3.99 -20.99 11.37
N ALA A 145 -4.28 -20.76 12.66
CA ALA A 145 -3.71 -19.64 13.40
C ALA A 145 -2.19 -19.78 13.56
N ALA A 146 -1.69 -20.95 13.92
CA ALA A 146 -0.24 -21.18 14.06
C ALA A 146 0.53 -20.98 12.74
N LEU A 147 -0.05 -21.37 11.61
CA LEU A 147 0.54 -21.11 10.30
C LEU A 147 0.51 -19.61 9.95
N SER A 148 -0.60 -18.94 10.25
CA SER A 148 -0.75 -17.50 10.00
C SER A 148 0.24 -16.66 10.79
N GLU A 149 0.58 -17.04 12.02
CA GLU A 149 1.60 -16.37 12.85
C GLU A 149 2.99 -16.40 12.19
N VAL A 150 3.28 -17.38 11.36
CA VAL A 150 4.55 -17.47 10.61
C VAL A 150 4.47 -16.79 9.26
N VAL A 151 3.36 -17.01 8.52
CA VAL A 151 3.22 -16.53 7.13
C VAL A 151 3.00 -15.02 7.09
N SER A 152 2.21 -14.45 8.02
CA SER A 152 1.87 -13.03 7.97
C SER A 152 3.10 -12.12 8.10
N PRO A 153 3.99 -12.29 9.10
CA PRO A 153 5.19 -11.44 9.19
C PRO A 153 6.15 -11.62 8.01
N TRP A 154 6.23 -12.84 7.45
CA TRP A 154 7.03 -13.08 6.26
C TRP A 154 6.49 -12.32 5.04
N LEU A 155 5.15 -12.36 4.83
CA LEU A 155 4.50 -11.62 3.75
C LEU A 155 4.66 -10.12 3.94
N ASP A 156 4.47 -9.61 5.17
CA ASP A 156 4.64 -8.20 5.50
C ASP A 156 6.04 -7.70 5.17
N ASN A 157 7.08 -8.49 5.45
CA ASN A 157 8.46 -8.14 5.11
C ASN A 157 8.66 -8.00 3.58
N ILE A 158 8.12 -8.92 2.79
CA ILE A 158 8.19 -8.83 1.32
C ILE A 158 7.44 -7.60 0.82
N LEU A 159 6.24 -7.35 1.34
CA LEU A 159 5.45 -6.16 0.97
C LEU A 159 6.18 -4.87 1.32
N MET A 160 6.85 -4.80 2.48
CA MET A 160 7.67 -3.65 2.88
C MET A 160 8.85 -3.43 1.93
N ASP A 161 9.49 -4.49 1.46
CA ASP A 161 10.60 -4.39 0.52
C ASP A 161 10.14 -3.94 -0.87
N VAL A 162 9.01 -4.44 -1.35
CA VAL A 162 8.37 -3.98 -2.60
C VAL A 162 7.95 -2.50 -2.47
N GLN A 163 7.32 -2.14 -1.36
CA GLN A 163 6.92 -0.76 -1.08
C GLN A 163 8.13 0.20 -1.08
N ARG A 164 9.24 -0.22 -0.48
CA ARG A 164 10.48 0.57 -0.46
C ARG A 164 11.02 0.83 -1.86
N ASP A 165 10.98 -0.17 -2.74
CA ASP A 165 11.45 -0.01 -4.11
C ASP A 165 10.51 0.91 -4.93
N LEU A 166 9.19 0.78 -4.75
CA LEU A 166 8.23 1.69 -5.37
C LEU A 166 8.36 3.13 -4.85
N ASN A 167 8.61 3.31 -3.55
CA ASN A 167 8.86 4.64 -2.98
C ASN A 167 10.11 5.29 -3.60
N ARG A 168 11.20 4.52 -3.81
CA ARG A 168 12.39 5.02 -4.50
C ARG A 168 12.10 5.46 -5.93
N LEU A 169 11.21 4.74 -6.63
CA LEU A 169 10.75 5.18 -7.95
C LEU A 169 9.99 6.51 -7.84
N CYS A 170 9.09 6.66 -6.88
CA CYS A 170 8.38 7.92 -6.65
C CYS A 170 9.35 9.09 -6.38
N GLU A 171 10.34 8.88 -5.51
CA GLU A 171 11.38 9.88 -5.20
C GLU A 171 12.15 10.33 -6.45
N GLN A 172 12.49 9.41 -7.38
CA GLN A 172 13.16 9.74 -8.64
C GLN A 172 12.34 10.68 -9.53
N TYR A 173 11.02 10.66 -9.40
CA TYR A 173 10.08 11.52 -10.11
C TYR A 173 9.63 12.73 -9.30
N GLY A 174 10.20 12.93 -8.08
CA GLY A 174 9.85 14.06 -7.20
C GLY A 174 8.42 13.98 -6.67
N VAL A 175 7.91 12.76 -6.50
CA VAL A 175 6.60 12.47 -5.88
C VAL A 175 6.88 11.93 -4.47
N ASP A 176 6.51 12.72 -3.46
CA ASP A 176 6.62 12.39 -2.04
C ASP A 176 5.33 11.74 -1.51
#